data_68a9e345aa4f6a47d1a88ec10fb22869
#
_entry.id   68a9e345aa4f6a47d1a88ec10fb22869
#
_cell.length_a   1.000
_cell.length_b   1.000
_cell.length_c   1.000
_cell.angle_alpha   90.00
_cell.angle_beta   90.00
_cell.angle_gamma   90.00
#
_symmetry.space_group_name_H-M   'P 1'
#
loop_
_entity.id
_entity.type
_entity.pdbx_description
1 polymer ?
#
loop_
_entity_poly.entity_id
_entity_poly.type
_entity_poly.pdbx_seq_one_letter_code
_entity_poly.pdbx_strand_id
1 'polypeptide(L)'
;HAYNIDFLNVVFAASGLFLFFSSIWMVWDDYDREWKGYQRQFVLLETEVTQAGLASAEGELDQARIAELEAERVTAEQELASNQTQIDALELDLEVIEADLFRVNQEYIFTKAEYDVERYEFEELQEEDPESAAEVRAEIDEMYQHWLDLGLQVERLNASRDGVRAQIGEFTRRVSEIDGEIGTMTFETDRLQTRLNDLAPSVVNDYVLNAPLLDFMAPTITVQQVLLPGI
;
A
#
# COMPACT_ATOMS: atom_id res chain seq x y z
N HIS A 1 53.89 9.32 50.51
CA HIS A 1 54.04 9.76 49.12
C HIS A 1 52.87 10.68 48.77
N ALA A 2 53.12 12.00 48.79
CA ALA A 2 52.14 12.97 48.31
C ALA A 2 52.06 12.86 46.78
N TYR A 3 50.95 12.47 46.25
CA TYR A 3 50.68 12.55 44.81
C TYR A 3 50.67 14.03 44.41
N ASN A 4 51.39 14.38 43.34
CA ASN A 4 51.34 15.72 42.78
C ASN A 4 50.02 15.89 42.05
N ILE A 5 49.04 16.52 42.68
CA ILE A 5 47.68 16.70 42.19
C ILE A 5 47.68 17.54 40.92
N ASP A 6 48.58 18.56 40.84
CA ASP A 6 48.68 19.43 39.66
C ASP A 6 49.18 18.66 38.43
N PHE A 7 50.16 17.76 38.62
CA PHE A 7 50.60 16.86 37.53
C PHE A 7 49.51 15.92 37.09
N LEU A 8 48.72 15.35 38.02
CA LEU A 8 47.63 14.46 37.72
C LEU A 8 46.52 15.19 36.91
N ASN A 9 46.20 16.43 37.28
CA ASN A 9 45.23 17.26 36.56
C ASN A 9 45.72 17.59 35.15
N VAL A 10 46.97 17.87 34.94
CA VAL A 10 47.56 18.10 33.59
C VAL A 10 47.47 16.83 32.73
N VAL A 11 47.79 15.66 33.29
CA VAL A 11 47.71 14.38 32.58
C VAL A 11 46.25 14.06 32.24
N PHE A 12 45.34 14.33 33.17
CA PHE A 12 43.88 14.11 32.92
C PHE A 12 43.38 15.06 31.81
N ALA A 13 43.73 16.36 31.87
CA ALA A 13 43.36 17.32 30.86
C ALA A 13 43.94 16.97 29.49
N ALA A 14 45.21 16.57 29.42
CA ALA A 14 45.85 16.14 28.20
C ALA A 14 45.22 14.89 27.60
N SER A 15 44.93 13.90 28.43
CA SER A 15 44.26 12.68 27.96
C SER A 15 42.81 12.93 27.49
N GLY A 16 42.08 13.84 28.16
CA GLY A 16 40.73 14.25 27.76
C GLY A 16 40.77 15.00 26.41
N LEU A 17 41.70 15.91 26.21
CA LEU A 17 41.88 16.58 24.91
C LEU A 17 42.28 15.60 23.80
N PHE A 18 43.18 14.67 24.09
CA PHE A 18 43.59 13.63 23.13
C PHE A 18 42.40 12.79 22.70
N LEU A 19 41.58 12.34 23.67
CA LEU A 19 40.36 11.55 23.38
C LEU A 19 39.34 12.36 22.56
N PHE A 20 39.18 13.64 22.89
CA PHE A 20 38.28 14.53 22.15
C PHE A 20 38.72 14.69 20.68
N PHE A 21 40.00 15.01 20.44
CA PHE A 21 40.51 15.13 19.08
C PHE A 21 40.53 13.81 18.31
N SER A 22 40.82 12.71 18.99
CA SER A 22 40.74 11.39 18.43
C SER A 22 39.30 11.01 17.98
N SER A 23 38.29 11.38 18.79
CA SER A 23 36.88 11.19 18.43
C SER A 23 36.45 12.03 17.24
N ILE A 24 36.87 13.32 17.20
CA ILE A 24 36.62 14.18 16.03
C ILE A 24 37.29 13.61 14.77
N TRP A 25 38.53 13.15 14.89
CA TRP A 25 39.25 12.53 13.77
C TRP A 25 38.52 11.29 13.27
N MET A 26 38.06 10.42 14.16
CA MET A 26 37.36 9.22 13.80
C MET A 26 36.03 9.51 13.04
N VAL A 27 35.26 10.52 13.52
CA VAL A 27 34.03 10.96 12.84
C VAL A 27 34.34 11.56 11.47
N TRP A 28 35.44 12.32 11.36
CA TRP A 28 35.85 12.90 10.08
C TRP A 28 36.33 11.85 9.09
N ASP A 29 37.14 10.88 9.54
CA ASP A 29 37.62 9.77 8.72
C ASP A 29 36.48 8.86 8.22
N ASP A 30 35.46 8.65 9.06
CA ASP A 30 34.24 7.90 8.69
C ASP A 30 33.37 8.68 7.71
N TYR A 31 33.33 10.02 7.82
CA TYR A 31 32.57 10.86 6.91
C TYR A 31 33.19 10.93 5.51
N ASP A 32 34.53 11.05 5.40
CA ASP A 32 35.28 11.23 4.13
C ASP A 32 35.76 9.88 3.54
N ARG A 33 34.86 8.89 3.48
CA ARG A 33 35.21 7.57 2.91
C ARG A 33 35.22 7.60 1.38
N GLU A 34 36.17 6.91 0.78
CA GLU A 34 36.36 6.81 -0.67
C GLU A 34 35.10 6.33 -1.40
N TRP A 35 34.33 5.39 -0.79
CA TRP A 35 33.13 4.85 -1.41
C TRP A 35 32.07 5.92 -1.68
N LYS A 36 31.98 6.99 -0.88
CA LYS A 36 31.08 8.12 -1.14
C LYS A 36 31.44 8.86 -2.43
N GLY A 37 32.73 8.93 -2.77
CA GLY A 37 33.20 9.46 -4.04
C GLY A 37 32.68 8.64 -5.23
N TYR A 38 32.79 7.31 -5.13
CA TYR A 38 32.26 6.40 -6.16
C TYR A 38 30.74 6.49 -6.28
N GLN A 39 30.01 6.60 -5.15
CA GLN A 39 28.55 6.75 -5.19
C GLN A 39 28.12 8.04 -5.90
N ARG A 40 28.81 9.16 -5.66
CA ARG A 40 28.52 10.42 -6.36
C ARG A 40 28.77 10.29 -7.86
N GLN A 41 29.85 9.64 -8.27
CA GLN A 41 30.14 9.37 -9.69
C GLN A 41 29.09 8.46 -10.30
N PHE A 42 28.64 7.45 -9.56
CA PHE A 42 27.57 6.55 -9.99
C PHE A 42 26.27 7.31 -10.21
N VAL A 43 25.86 8.16 -9.25
CA VAL A 43 24.65 8.98 -9.38
C VAL A 43 24.71 9.90 -10.60
N LEU A 44 25.86 10.53 -10.87
CA LEU A 44 26.06 11.37 -12.06
C LEU A 44 25.90 10.56 -13.34
N LEU A 45 26.56 9.40 -13.44
CA LEU A 45 26.48 8.51 -14.59
C LEU A 45 25.06 7.98 -14.79
N GLU A 46 24.41 7.56 -13.72
CA GLU A 46 23.03 7.06 -13.75
C GLU A 46 22.06 8.17 -14.18
N THR A 47 22.27 9.41 -13.73
CA THR A 47 21.48 10.56 -14.16
C THR A 47 21.62 10.77 -15.67
N GLU A 48 22.85 10.74 -16.19
CA GLU A 48 23.12 10.92 -17.64
C GLU A 48 22.46 9.81 -18.46
N VAL A 49 22.62 8.55 -18.06
CA VAL A 49 22.04 7.40 -18.74
C VAL A 49 20.51 7.45 -18.69
N THR A 50 19.94 7.80 -17.53
CA THR A 50 18.49 7.92 -17.37
C THR A 50 17.92 9.08 -18.20
N GLN A 51 18.61 10.22 -18.27
CA GLN A 51 18.21 11.35 -19.13
C GLN A 51 18.24 10.96 -20.61
N ALA A 52 19.29 10.26 -21.05
CA ALA A 52 19.38 9.78 -22.43
C ALA A 52 18.27 8.77 -22.73
N GLY A 53 17.96 7.85 -21.79
CA GLY A 53 16.86 6.92 -21.88
C GLY A 53 15.50 7.62 -21.98
N LEU A 54 15.27 8.64 -21.14
CA LEU A 54 14.05 9.44 -21.16
C LEU A 54 13.86 10.15 -22.51
N ALA A 55 14.89 10.80 -23.02
CA ALA A 55 14.83 11.48 -24.32
C ALA A 55 14.53 10.49 -25.48
N SER A 56 15.06 9.25 -25.40
CA SER A 56 14.72 8.20 -26.37
C SER A 56 13.26 7.77 -26.25
N ALA A 57 12.80 7.49 -25.02
CA ALA A 57 11.43 7.07 -24.75
C ALA A 57 10.41 8.16 -25.15
N GLU A 58 10.69 9.44 -24.85
CA GLU A 58 9.87 10.58 -25.29
C GLU A 58 9.82 10.70 -26.83
N GLY A 59 10.92 10.39 -27.51
CA GLY A 59 10.98 10.39 -28.97
C GLY A 59 10.19 9.24 -29.60
N GLU A 60 9.96 8.17 -28.91
CA GLU A 60 9.17 7.00 -29.34
C GLU A 60 7.67 7.13 -29.04
N LEU A 61 7.27 8.09 -28.17
CA LEU A 61 5.88 8.32 -27.82
C LEU A 61 5.06 8.81 -29.00
N ASP A 62 3.93 8.18 -29.26
CA ASP A 62 2.93 8.68 -30.18
C ASP A 62 2.12 9.83 -29.56
N GLN A 63 2.69 11.03 -29.64
CA GLN A 63 2.09 12.25 -29.08
C GLN A 63 0.71 12.55 -29.72
N ALA A 64 0.50 12.17 -30.99
CA ALA A 64 -0.78 12.37 -31.68
C ALA A 64 -1.85 11.46 -31.07
N ARG A 65 -1.50 10.20 -30.78
CA ARG A 65 -2.42 9.24 -30.13
C ARG A 65 -2.73 9.64 -28.71
N ILE A 66 -1.73 10.11 -27.96
CA ILE A 66 -1.94 10.60 -26.58
C ILE A 66 -2.91 11.79 -26.58
N ALA A 67 -2.71 12.77 -27.46
CA ALA A 67 -3.60 13.92 -27.56
C ALA A 67 -5.04 13.53 -27.95
N GLU A 68 -5.19 12.52 -28.84
CA GLU A 68 -6.50 11.96 -29.19
C GLU A 68 -7.17 11.32 -27.97
N LEU A 69 -6.44 10.48 -27.21
CA LEU A 69 -6.94 9.84 -26.00
C LEU A 69 -7.30 10.86 -24.91
N GLU A 70 -6.52 11.92 -24.73
CA GLU A 70 -6.85 13.00 -23.80
C GLU A 70 -8.15 13.72 -24.21
N ALA A 71 -8.38 13.94 -25.51
CA ALA A 71 -9.64 14.52 -25.98
C ALA A 71 -10.83 13.56 -25.77
N GLU A 72 -10.65 12.26 -26.02
CA GLU A 72 -11.66 11.24 -25.71
C GLU A 72 -11.94 11.17 -24.21
N ARG A 73 -10.91 11.26 -23.36
CA ARG A 73 -11.03 11.29 -21.91
C ARG A 73 -11.92 12.44 -21.44
N VAL A 74 -11.68 13.66 -21.95
CA VAL A 74 -12.51 14.83 -21.60
C VAL A 74 -13.97 14.58 -21.97
N THR A 75 -14.24 13.95 -23.13
CA THR A 75 -15.61 13.62 -23.55
C THR A 75 -16.23 12.57 -22.60
N ALA A 76 -15.49 11.53 -22.27
CA ALA A 76 -15.96 10.49 -21.34
C ALA A 76 -16.19 11.04 -19.90
N GLU A 77 -15.37 11.98 -19.43
CA GLU A 77 -15.56 12.67 -18.16
C GLU A 77 -16.82 13.55 -18.16
N GLN A 78 -17.14 14.20 -19.29
CA GLN A 78 -18.39 14.96 -19.43
C GLN A 78 -19.62 14.05 -19.43
N GLU A 79 -19.55 12.90 -20.09
CA GLU A 79 -20.60 11.88 -20.04
C GLU A 79 -20.79 11.33 -18.61
N LEU A 80 -19.71 11.03 -17.91
CA LEU A 80 -19.72 10.61 -16.51
C LEU A 80 -20.37 11.66 -15.62
N ALA A 81 -19.99 12.93 -15.77
CA ALA A 81 -20.56 14.04 -15.01
C ALA A 81 -22.06 14.24 -15.29
N SER A 82 -22.50 13.99 -16.54
CA SER A 82 -23.93 14.07 -16.88
C SER A 82 -24.78 12.99 -16.23
N ASN A 83 -24.17 11.86 -15.87
CA ASN A 83 -24.81 10.71 -15.19
C ASN A 83 -24.60 10.71 -13.69
N GLN A 84 -23.95 11.74 -13.11
CA GLN A 84 -23.58 11.77 -11.68
C GLN A 84 -24.77 11.51 -10.75
N THR A 85 -25.94 12.11 -11.02
CA THR A 85 -27.15 11.89 -10.23
C THR A 85 -27.60 10.42 -10.19
N GLN A 86 -27.40 9.69 -11.30
CA GLN A 86 -27.72 8.27 -11.37
C GLN A 86 -26.69 7.43 -10.60
N ILE A 87 -25.44 7.81 -10.69
CA ILE A 87 -24.34 7.17 -9.93
C ILE A 87 -24.58 7.36 -8.43
N ASP A 88 -24.87 8.59 -7.99
CA ASP A 88 -25.16 8.89 -6.59
C ASP A 88 -26.35 8.07 -6.05
N ALA A 89 -27.38 7.85 -6.89
CA ALA A 89 -28.51 6.99 -6.51
C ALA A 89 -28.10 5.51 -6.38
N LEU A 90 -27.26 5.00 -7.29
CA LEU A 90 -26.75 3.64 -7.22
C LEU A 90 -25.78 3.43 -6.03
N GLU A 91 -24.99 4.44 -5.68
CA GLU A 91 -24.13 4.40 -4.50
C GLU A 91 -24.95 4.36 -3.20
N LEU A 92 -26.04 5.10 -3.14
CA LEU A 92 -26.98 5.02 -2.01
C LEU A 92 -27.66 3.63 -1.92
N ASP A 93 -28.09 3.07 -3.05
CA ASP A 93 -28.65 1.74 -3.08
C ASP A 93 -27.63 0.68 -2.64
N LEU A 94 -26.35 0.84 -3.05
CA LEU A 94 -25.25 -0.02 -2.64
C LEU A 94 -25.05 0.03 -1.12
N GLU A 95 -25.05 1.21 -0.51
CA GLU A 95 -24.91 1.38 0.94
C GLU A 95 -26.04 0.65 1.69
N VAL A 96 -27.28 0.75 1.21
CA VAL A 96 -28.44 0.04 1.80
C VAL A 96 -28.28 -1.47 1.69
N ILE A 97 -27.87 -1.96 0.51
CA ILE A 97 -27.65 -3.41 0.28
C ILE A 97 -26.52 -3.93 1.19
N GLU A 98 -25.43 -3.18 1.34
CA GLU A 98 -24.30 -3.57 2.20
C GLU A 98 -24.69 -3.59 3.69
N ALA A 99 -25.51 -2.65 4.14
CA ALA A 99 -26.03 -2.63 5.50
C ALA A 99 -26.96 -3.85 5.76
N ASP A 100 -27.85 -4.15 4.82
CA ASP A 100 -28.73 -5.31 4.91
C ASP A 100 -27.94 -6.63 4.85
N LEU A 101 -26.95 -6.71 3.97
CA LEU A 101 -26.06 -7.87 3.87
C LEU A 101 -25.32 -8.12 5.19
N PHE A 102 -24.81 -7.05 5.81
CA PHE A 102 -24.15 -7.16 7.12
C PHE A 102 -25.11 -7.70 8.18
N ARG A 103 -26.32 -7.14 8.27
CA ARG A 103 -27.34 -7.55 9.24
C ARG A 103 -27.76 -9.00 9.04
N VAL A 104 -28.14 -9.39 7.81
CA VAL A 104 -28.60 -10.76 7.51
C VAL A 104 -27.46 -11.77 7.68
N ASN A 105 -26.23 -11.42 7.33
CA ASN A 105 -25.08 -12.29 7.53
C ASN A 105 -24.78 -12.53 9.02
N GLN A 106 -24.95 -11.51 9.87
CA GLN A 106 -24.85 -11.70 11.33
C GLN A 106 -25.95 -12.67 11.83
N GLU A 107 -27.20 -12.45 11.41
CA GLU A 107 -28.33 -13.33 11.76
C GLU A 107 -28.08 -14.77 11.28
N TYR A 108 -27.60 -14.97 10.05
CA TYR A 108 -27.23 -16.26 9.50
C TYR A 108 -26.19 -17.00 10.37
N ILE A 109 -25.13 -16.28 10.81
CA ILE A 109 -24.07 -16.85 11.64
C ILE A 109 -24.62 -17.23 13.03
N PHE A 110 -25.42 -16.35 13.65
CA PHE A 110 -25.99 -16.61 14.99
C PHE A 110 -27.00 -17.77 14.95
N THR A 111 -27.93 -17.74 13.98
CA THR A 111 -28.91 -18.83 13.79
C THR A 111 -28.21 -20.17 13.55
N LYS A 112 -27.10 -20.17 12.79
CA LYS A 112 -26.33 -21.40 12.62
C LYS A 112 -25.73 -21.90 13.93
N ALA A 113 -25.18 -21.00 14.74
CA ALA A 113 -24.57 -21.36 16.02
C ALA A 113 -25.63 -21.92 16.99
N GLU A 114 -26.81 -21.29 17.05
CA GLU A 114 -27.96 -21.77 17.84
C GLU A 114 -28.41 -23.14 17.34
N TYR A 115 -28.64 -23.30 16.04
CA TYR A 115 -29.01 -24.58 15.46
C TYR A 115 -27.99 -25.69 15.78
N ASP A 116 -26.68 -25.41 15.68
CA ASP A 116 -25.65 -26.41 15.97
C ASP A 116 -25.68 -26.88 17.43
N VAL A 117 -25.98 -25.98 18.39
CA VAL A 117 -26.15 -26.30 19.82
C VAL A 117 -27.42 -27.14 20.05
N GLU A 118 -28.57 -26.65 19.59
CA GLU A 118 -29.85 -27.31 19.76
C GLU A 118 -29.85 -28.68 19.07
N ARG A 119 -29.23 -28.81 17.90
CA ARG A 119 -29.06 -30.09 17.22
C ARG A 119 -28.26 -31.10 18.04
N TYR A 120 -27.18 -30.62 18.70
CA TYR A 120 -26.39 -31.50 19.56
C TYR A 120 -27.18 -31.97 20.77
N GLU A 121 -27.94 -31.10 21.44
CA GLU A 121 -28.79 -31.44 22.56
C GLU A 121 -29.92 -32.40 22.11
N PHE A 122 -30.49 -32.21 20.94
CA PHE A 122 -31.46 -33.11 20.34
C PHE A 122 -30.88 -34.51 20.06
N GLU A 123 -29.65 -34.60 19.53
CA GLU A 123 -28.98 -35.88 19.29
C GLU A 123 -28.76 -36.66 20.60
N GLU A 124 -28.40 -35.99 21.69
CA GLU A 124 -28.28 -36.58 23.03
C GLU A 124 -29.66 -37.04 23.55
N LEU A 125 -30.68 -36.18 23.46
CA LEU A 125 -32.04 -36.49 23.88
C LEU A 125 -32.63 -37.67 23.12
N GLN A 126 -32.32 -37.81 21.83
CA GLN A 126 -32.78 -38.91 20.99
C GLN A 126 -32.22 -40.26 21.46
N GLU A 127 -31.01 -40.28 22.06
CA GLU A 127 -30.44 -41.50 22.62
C GLU A 127 -30.99 -41.83 24.00
N GLU A 128 -31.27 -40.81 24.85
CA GLU A 128 -31.72 -40.97 26.25
C GLU A 128 -33.24 -41.13 26.34
N ASP A 129 -34.03 -40.31 25.66
CA ASP A 129 -35.51 -40.30 25.70
C ASP A 129 -36.08 -40.00 24.29
N PRO A 130 -36.29 -41.02 23.47
CA PRO A 130 -36.81 -40.87 22.11
C PRO A 130 -38.24 -40.28 22.04
N GLU A 131 -39.03 -40.35 23.11
CA GLU A 131 -40.39 -39.81 23.14
C GLU A 131 -40.36 -38.28 23.27
N SER A 132 -39.55 -37.76 24.18
CA SER A 132 -39.28 -36.30 24.34
C SER A 132 -38.57 -35.72 23.12
N ALA A 133 -37.64 -36.44 22.50
CA ALA A 133 -36.99 -36.01 21.27
C ALA A 133 -37.95 -35.81 20.10
N ALA A 134 -39.03 -36.65 20.01
CA ALA A 134 -40.02 -36.50 18.95
C ALA A 134 -40.84 -35.20 19.06
N GLU A 135 -41.00 -34.64 20.26
CA GLU A 135 -41.69 -33.37 20.50
C GLU A 135 -40.86 -32.18 20.02
N VAL A 136 -39.53 -32.23 20.20
CA VAL A 136 -38.60 -31.13 19.86
C VAL A 136 -38.19 -31.13 18.38
N ARG A 137 -38.38 -32.25 17.70
CA ARG A 137 -37.95 -32.44 16.30
C ARG A 137 -38.44 -31.36 15.35
N ALA A 138 -39.71 -30.95 15.49
CA ALA A 138 -40.32 -29.96 14.61
C ALA A 138 -39.65 -28.60 14.76
N GLU A 139 -39.21 -28.24 15.99
CA GLU A 139 -38.52 -26.99 16.29
C GLU A 139 -37.11 -26.97 15.67
N ILE A 140 -36.39 -28.06 15.77
CA ILE A 140 -35.06 -28.22 15.14
C ILE A 140 -35.16 -28.12 13.61
N ASP A 141 -36.18 -28.78 13.01
CA ASP A 141 -36.41 -28.70 11.57
C ASP A 141 -36.79 -27.28 11.13
N GLU A 142 -37.54 -26.51 11.93
CA GLU A 142 -37.87 -25.10 11.66
C GLU A 142 -36.64 -24.21 11.74
N MET A 143 -35.79 -24.38 12.76
CA MET A 143 -34.51 -23.64 12.87
C MET A 143 -33.60 -23.94 11.69
N TYR A 144 -33.53 -25.18 11.24
CA TYR A 144 -32.73 -25.54 10.07
C TYR A 144 -33.24 -24.84 8.81
N GLN A 145 -34.59 -24.85 8.57
CA GLN A 145 -35.16 -24.14 7.43
C GLN A 145 -34.95 -22.65 7.49
N HIS A 146 -35.06 -22.05 8.68
CA HIS A 146 -34.77 -20.63 8.87
C HIS A 146 -33.32 -20.29 8.54
N TRP A 147 -32.36 -21.09 9.00
CA TRP A 147 -30.96 -20.93 8.66
C TRP A 147 -30.70 -21.03 7.13
N LEU A 148 -31.33 -22.00 6.46
CA LEU A 148 -31.24 -22.13 4.99
C LEU A 148 -31.80 -20.89 4.28
N ASP A 149 -32.95 -20.38 4.74
CA ASP A 149 -33.58 -19.19 4.15
C ASP A 149 -32.69 -17.95 4.31
N LEU A 150 -32.05 -17.79 5.46
CA LEU A 150 -31.05 -16.72 5.67
C LEU A 150 -29.85 -16.86 4.72
N GLY A 151 -29.37 -18.08 4.48
CA GLY A 151 -28.30 -18.36 3.52
C GLY A 151 -28.68 -17.91 2.10
N LEU A 152 -29.91 -18.21 1.67
CA LEU A 152 -30.45 -17.75 0.38
C LEU A 152 -30.64 -16.24 0.31
N GLN A 153 -30.94 -15.58 1.44
CA GLN A 153 -31.00 -14.11 1.51
C GLN A 153 -29.62 -13.49 1.35
N VAL A 154 -28.61 -14.03 2.04
CA VAL A 154 -27.20 -13.59 1.90
C VAL A 154 -26.74 -13.72 0.44
N GLU A 155 -27.05 -14.83 -0.22
CA GLU A 155 -26.70 -15.05 -1.63
C GLU A 155 -27.38 -14.02 -2.55
N ARG A 156 -28.67 -13.77 -2.37
CA ARG A 156 -29.42 -12.76 -3.14
C ARG A 156 -28.89 -11.35 -2.94
N LEU A 157 -28.57 -10.97 -1.69
CA LEU A 157 -28.01 -9.65 -1.40
C LEU A 157 -26.61 -9.48 -2.00
N ASN A 158 -25.77 -10.53 -1.97
CA ASN A 158 -24.47 -10.51 -2.66
C ASN A 158 -24.64 -10.32 -4.17
N ALA A 159 -25.55 -11.06 -4.80
CA ALA A 159 -25.82 -10.90 -6.23
C ALA A 159 -26.35 -9.49 -6.57
N SER A 160 -27.21 -8.93 -5.73
CA SER A 160 -27.71 -7.55 -5.89
C SER A 160 -26.60 -6.52 -5.75
N ARG A 161 -25.73 -6.64 -4.72
CA ARG A 161 -24.55 -5.80 -4.52
C ARG A 161 -23.64 -5.81 -5.74
N ASP A 162 -23.31 -7.00 -6.24
CA ASP A 162 -22.42 -7.17 -7.38
C ASP A 162 -23.05 -6.62 -8.67
N GLY A 163 -24.37 -6.73 -8.80
CA GLY A 163 -25.12 -6.12 -9.91
C GLY A 163 -25.08 -4.60 -9.89
N VAL A 164 -25.26 -3.97 -8.72
CA VAL A 164 -25.19 -2.49 -8.59
C VAL A 164 -23.74 -2.01 -8.82
N ARG A 165 -22.73 -2.70 -8.27
CA ARG A 165 -21.32 -2.40 -8.51
C ARG A 165 -20.96 -2.48 -10.00
N ALA A 166 -21.49 -3.48 -10.70
CA ALA A 166 -21.28 -3.61 -12.14
C ALA A 166 -21.89 -2.43 -12.91
N GLN A 167 -23.09 -1.94 -12.51
CA GLN A 167 -23.72 -0.78 -13.12
C GLN A 167 -22.89 0.51 -12.89
N ILE A 168 -22.41 0.74 -11.68
CA ILE A 168 -21.51 1.87 -11.38
C ILE A 168 -20.22 1.76 -12.20
N GLY A 169 -19.64 0.55 -12.27
CA GLY A 169 -18.43 0.26 -13.06
C GLY A 169 -18.61 0.55 -14.55
N GLU A 170 -19.80 0.36 -15.10
CA GLU A 170 -20.07 0.64 -16.52
C GLU A 170 -19.96 2.14 -16.83
N PHE A 171 -20.39 3.03 -15.92
CA PHE A 171 -20.24 4.48 -16.09
C PHE A 171 -18.77 4.93 -16.06
N THR A 172 -17.93 4.29 -15.22
CA THR A 172 -16.52 4.66 -15.05
C THR A 172 -15.60 3.94 -16.04
N ARG A 173 -16.07 2.86 -16.66
CA ARG A 173 -15.27 1.95 -17.49
C ARG A 173 -14.52 2.67 -18.60
N ARG A 174 -15.18 3.57 -19.35
CA ARG A 174 -14.56 4.23 -20.49
C ARG A 174 -13.41 5.14 -20.09
N VAL A 175 -13.56 5.90 -18.99
CA VAL A 175 -12.48 6.74 -18.46
C VAL A 175 -11.31 5.87 -18.01
N SER A 176 -11.60 4.78 -17.29
CA SER A 176 -10.57 3.84 -16.81
C SER A 176 -9.81 3.14 -17.95
N GLU A 177 -10.50 2.78 -19.05
CA GLU A 177 -9.87 2.20 -20.24
C GLU A 177 -8.90 3.18 -20.89
N ILE A 178 -9.33 4.44 -21.07
CA ILE A 178 -8.50 5.50 -21.65
C ILE A 178 -7.30 5.79 -20.76
N ASP A 179 -7.49 5.94 -19.45
CA ASP A 179 -6.40 6.16 -18.49
C ASP A 179 -5.40 4.99 -18.50
N GLY A 180 -5.90 3.75 -18.62
CA GLY A 180 -5.05 2.56 -18.77
C GLY A 180 -4.24 2.57 -20.07
N GLU A 181 -4.83 2.99 -21.19
CA GLU A 181 -4.14 3.09 -22.48
C GLU A 181 -3.04 4.16 -22.44
N ILE A 182 -3.36 5.37 -21.93
CA ILE A 182 -2.39 6.45 -21.72
C ILE A 182 -1.27 5.98 -20.78
N GLY A 183 -1.61 5.40 -19.63
CA GLY A 183 -0.64 4.92 -18.65
C GLY A 183 0.27 3.82 -19.21
N THR A 184 -0.22 2.97 -20.11
CA THR A 184 0.61 1.98 -20.80
C THR A 184 1.60 2.64 -21.75
N MET A 185 1.16 3.68 -22.48
CA MET A 185 2.01 4.42 -23.42
C MET A 185 3.08 5.26 -22.68
N THR A 186 2.73 5.87 -21.55
CA THR A 186 3.64 6.75 -20.77
C THR A 186 4.47 6.01 -19.72
N PHE A 187 4.23 4.72 -19.49
CA PHE A 187 4.84 3.94 -18.39
C PHE A 187 6.36 4.09 -18.31
N GLU A 188 7.05 3.99 -19.45
CA GLU A 188 8.51 4.04 -19.49
C GLU A 188 9.03 5.45 -19.22
N THR A 189 8.39 6.48 -19.79
CA THR A 189 8.74 7.88 -19.53
C THR A 189 8.49 8.26 -18.08
N ASP A 190 7.36 7.86 -17.51
CA ASP A 190 7.01 8.14 -16.11
C ASP A 190 7.98 7.44 -15.13
N ARG A 191 8.36 6.20 -15.45
CA ARG A 191 9.35 5.44 -14.69
C ARG A 191 10.72 6.14 -14.69
N LEU A 192 11.18 6.56 -15.87
CA LEU A 192 12.47 7.24 -16.01
C LEU A 192 12.44 8.63 -15.38
N GLN A 193 11.33 9.36 -15.51
CA GLN A 193 11.15 10.65 -14.83
C GLN A 193 11.14 10.52 -13.31
N THR A 194 10.46 9.51 -12.78
CA THR A 194 10.48 9.21 -11.33
C THR A 194 11.90 8.90 -10.87
N ARG A 195 12.62 8.09 -11.65
CA ARG A 195 14.02 7.78 -11.35
C ARG A 195 14.91 9.02 -11.35
N LEU A 196 14.74 9.95 -12.30
CA LEU A 196 15.45 11.23 -12.30
C LEU A 196 15.13 12.09 -11.08
N ASN A 197 13.87 12.11 -10.66
CA ASN A 197 13.45 12.83 -9.45
C ASN A 197 14.10 12.25 -8.20
N ASP A 198 14.22 10.91 -8.12
CA ASP A 198 14.91 10.22 -7.01
C ASP A 198 16.42 10.50 -6.98
N LEU A 199 17.04 10.69 -8.16
CA LEU A 199 18.44 11.02 -8.30
C LEU A 199 18.73 12.51 -8.14
N ALA A 200 17.69 13.37 -8.17
CA ALA A 200 17.84 14.81 -8.08
C ALA A 200 18.42 15.22 -6.71
N PRO A 201 19.44 16.10 -6.69
CA PRO A 201 20.04 16.58 -5.46
C PRO A 201 19.01 17.33 -4.60
N SER A 202 18.88 16.91 -3.35
CA SER A 202 18.05 17.60 -2.36
C SER A 202 18.93 18.47 -1.49
N VAL A 203 18.67 19.78 -1.46
CA VAL A 203 19.44 20.72 -0.62
C VAL A 203 19.43 20.29 0.86
N VAL A 204 18.33 19.75 1.34
CA VAL A 204 18.23 19.26 2.72
C VAL A 204 19.07 18.00 2.92
N ASN A 205 19.01 17.06 1.99
CA ASN A 205 19.77 15.81 2.07
C ASN A 205 21.28 16.06 1.89
N ASP A 206 21.67 16.91 0.92
CA ASP A 206 23.07 17.09 0.57
C ASP A 206 23.84 17.99 1.53
N TYR A 207 23.18 19.02 2.09
CA TYR A 207 23.86 19.99 2.94
C TYR A 207 23.54 19.85 4.44
N VAL A 208 22.34 19.42 4.81
CA VAL A 208 21.93 19.30 6.21
C VAL A 208 22.11 17.87 6.71
N LEU A 209 21.46 16.90 6.08
CA LEU A 209 21.49 15.52 6.56
C LEU A 209 22.82 14.82 6.26
N ASN A 210 23.55 15.26 5.24
CA ASN A 210 24.87 14.74 4.91
C ASN A 210 26.01 15.48 5.67
N ALA A 211 25.70 16.28 6.70
CA ALA A 211 26.70 16.83 7.60
C ALA A 211 27.33 15.73 8.48
N PRO A 212 28.61 15.82 8.87
CA PRO A 212 29.36 14.73 9.51
C PRO A 212 28.69 14.06 10.70
N LEU A 213 27.99 14.84 11.54
CA LEU A 213 27.27 14.31 12.72
C LEU A 213 25.88 13.72 12.38
N LEU A 214 25.20 14.26 11.39
CA LEU A 214 23.85 13.83 11.00
C LEU A 214 23.91 12.61 10.06
N ASP A 215 24.92 12.55 9.20
CA ASP A 215 25.17 11.39 8.33
C ASP A 215 25.49 10.10 9.14
N PHE A 216 26.09 10.25 10.31
CA PHE A 216 26.32 9.12 11.23
C PHE A 216 24.99 8.56 11.79
N MET A 217 23.99 9.42 12.04
CA MET A 217 22.70 9.01 12.61
C MET A 217 21.69 8.51 11.56
N ALA A 218 21.72 9.12 10.36
CA ALA A 218 20.81 8.79 9.27
C ALA A 218 21.50 9.02 7.91
N PRO A 219 22.32 8.06 7.42
CA PRO A 219 23.08 8.25 6.20
C PRO A 219 22.14 8.45 5.01
N THR A 220 22.31 9.56 4.31
CA THR A 220 21.55 9.89 3.10
C THR A 220 22.14 9.22 1.86
N ILE A 221 23.43 8.92 1.89
CA ILE A 221 24.14 8.20 0.84
C ILE A 221 24.25 6.75 1.27
N THR A 222 23.43 5.86 0.66
CA THR A 222 23.43 4.44 0.93
C THR A 222 24.11 3.67 -0.21
N VAL A 223 24.76 2.55 0.14
CA VAL A 223 25.32 1.63 -0.87
C VAL A 223 24.19 0.98 -1.65
N GLN A 224 24.06 1.33 -2.92
CA GLN A 224 23.10 0.69 -3.81
C GLN A 224 23.70 -0.60 -4.39
N GLN A 225 23.00 -1.71 -4.23
CA GLN A 225 23.32 -2.95 -4.94
C GLN A 225 22.89 -2.82 -6.39
N VAL A 226 23.84 -2.71 -7.30
CA VAL A 226 23.58 -2.85 -8.73
C VAL A 226 23.47 -4.34 -9.03
N LEU A 227 22.23 -4.83 -9.19
CA LEU A 227 22.01 -6.15 -9.79
C LEU A 227 22.32 -6.02 -11.27
N LEU A 228 23.50 -6.45 -11.66
CA LEU A 228 23.79 -6.62 -13.10
C LEU A 228 22.77 -7.63 -13.64
N PRO A 229 22.06 -7.30 -14.74
CA PRO A 229 21.22 -8.28 -15.41
C PRO A 229 22.10 -9.47 -15.74
N GLY A 230 21.67 -10.66 -15.32
CA GLY A 230 22.47 -11.88 -15.40
C GLY A 230 23.03 -12.12 -16.80
N ILE A 231 24.31 -12.46 -16.80
CA ILE A 231 25.01 -12.99 -17.97
C ILE A 231 24.44 -14.37 -18.28
#